data_e817168422b8d9b5f8c648e545a43d0a
#
_entry.id   e817168422b8d9b5f8c648e545a43d0a
#
_cell.length_a   1.000
_cell.length_b   1.000
_cell.length_c   1.000
_cell.angle_alpha   90.00
_cell.angle_beta   90.00
_cell.angle_gamma   90.00
#
_symmetry.space_group_name_H-M   'P 1'
#
loop_
_entity.id
_entity.type
_entity.pdbx_description
1 polymer ?
#
loop_
_entity_poly.entity_id
_entity_poly.type
_entity_poly.pdbx_seq_one_letter_code
_entity_poly.pdbx_strand_id
1 'polypeptide(L)'
;MKNSQLPSHARVVKAHGAGNSFVVATDRFDDYDPSEAEVATLCSPAFGIGADGFIRAVECDGMWFMDYRNADGSKAEMCGNGVRVFVDHLRREGLVDLPVGATLDVATRGGIKRVTPEADDEGAGARYRVDMGAAASPARETIEVRIPGIEQVLGGIWVDMPNPHTVVELADEESLRGVFLPTVDVSQIPQAQRPSYDPAPQAGTNLELVVDLTEP
;
A
#
# COMPACT_ATOMS: atom_id res chain seq x y z
N MET A 1 -16.62 -9.40 -23.33
CA MET A 1 -15.19 -9.11 -23.08
C MET A 1 -15.12 -7.67 -22.61
N LYS A 2 -14.47 -7.41 -21.47
CA LYS A 2 -14.26 -6.04 -20.98
C LYS A 2 -13.28 -5.31 -21.91
N ASN A 3 -13.44 -4.00 -22.00
CA ASN A 3 -12.48 -3.19 -22.75
C ASN A 3 -11.13 -3.19 -21.97
N SER A 4 -10.02 -3.43 -22.66
CA SER A 4 -8.68 -3.39 -22.06
C SER A 4 -8.09 -1.99 -21.95
N GLN A 5 -8.84 -0.97 -22.35
CA GLN A 5 -8.40 0.42 -22.30
C GLN A 5 -9.35 1.26 -21.44
N LEU A 6 -8.78 2.18 -20.68
CA LEU A 6 -9.54 3.23 -20.05
C LEU A 6 -10.30 4.03 -21.11
N PRO A 7 -11.59 4.34 -20.90
CA PRO A 7 -12.32 5.23 -21.82
C PRO A 7 -11.57 6.56 -21.98
N SER A 8 -11.53 7.09 -23.19
CA SER A 8 -10.83 8.35 -23.50
C SER A 8 -11.32 9.58 -22.70
N HIS A 9 -12.48 9.44 -22.06
CA HIS A 9 -13.10 10.45 -21.19
C HIS A 9 -13.18 10.00 -19.73
N ALA A 10 -12.46 8.95 -19.33
CA ALA A 10 -12.42 8.50 -17.95
C ALA A 10 -11.90 9.62 -17.05
N ARG A 11 -12.69 9.97 -16.03
CA ARG A 11 -12.23 10.87 -14.99
C ARG A 11 -11.37 10.10 -14.02
N VAL A 12 -10.18 10.60 -13.75
CA VAL A 12 -9.28 10.07 -12.74
C VAL A 12 -8.94 11.14 -11.71
N VAL A 13 -8.63 10.71 -10.50
CA VAL A 13 -8.21 11.58 -9.41
C VAL A 13 -6.82 11.15 -8.97
N LYS A 14 -5.87 12.09 -8.82
CA LYS A 14 -4.61 11.83 -8.15
C LYS A 14 -4.77 12.12 -6.68
N ALA A 15 -4.46 11.15 -5.84
CA ALA A 15 -4.55 11.23 -4.40
C ALA A 15 -3.34 10.58 -3.74
N HIS A 16 -3.15 10.79 -2.44
CA HIS A 16 -2.11 10.12 -1.67
C HIS A 16 -2.58 9.78 -0.25
N GLY A 17 -2.03 8.69 0.31
CA GLY A 17 -2.18 8.31 1.70
C GLY A 17 -0.81 8.08 2.30
N ALA A 18 -0.43 8.86 3.33
CA ALA A 18 0.88 8.79 3.98
C ALA A 18 2.07 8.88 2.99
N GLY A 19 1.96 9.77 1.99
CA GLY A 19 3.01 9.95 0.97
C GLY A 19 2.96 8.97 -0.21
N ASN A 20 2.26 7.86 -0.09
CA ASN A 20 2.08 6.90 -1.18
C ASN A 20 0.99 7.39 -2.13
N SER A 21 1.33 7.61 -3.39
CA SER A 21 0.47 8.27 -4.38
C SER A 21 -0.29 7.28 -5.27
N PHE A 22 -1.52 7.64 -5.62
CA PHE A 22 -2.38 6.80 -6.45
C PHE A 22 -3.10 7.60 -7.52
N VAL A 23 -3.30 6.97 -8.66
CA VAL A 23 -4.33 7.38 -9.63
C VAL A 23 -5.57 6.55 -9.35
N VAL A 24 -6.68 7.20 -9.06
CA VAL A 24 -7.96 6.55 -8.72
C VAL A 24 -8.97 6.80 -9.82
N ALA A 25 -9.63 5.74 -10.29
CA ALA A 25 -10.71 5.80 -11.27
C ALA A 25 -11.96 5.09 -10.74
N THR A 26 -13.14 5.62 -11.01
CA THR A 26 -14.42 4.96 -10.73
C THR A 26 -14.89 4.23 -11.99
N ASP A 27 -15.07 2.92 -11.86
CA ASP A 27 -15.66 2.03 -12.86
C ASP A 27 -16.71 1.16 -12.18
N ARG A 28 -17.81 1.82 -11.79
CA ARG A 28 -18.84 1.23 -10.93
C ARG A 28 -19.36 -0.09 -11.47
N PHE A 29 -19.49 -0.22 -12.78
CA PHE A 29 -20.13 -1.37 -13.44
C PHE A 29 -19.12 -2.39 -13.99
N ASP A 30 -17.83 -2.19 -13.71
CA ASP A 30 -16.76 -3.10 -14.16
C ASP A 30 -16.69 -3.24 -15.70
N ASP A 31 -16.78 -2.09 -16.39
CA ASP A 31 -16.87 -2.02 -17.85
C ASP A 31 -15.51 -2.25 -18.54
N TYR A 32 -14.41 -2.00 -17.83
CA TYR A 32 -13.06 -2.16 -18.38
C TYR A 32 -12.10 -2.87 -17.41
N ASP A 33 -11.04 -3.48 -17.93
CA ASP A 33 -9.93 -4.08 -17.18
C ASP A 33 -8.61 -3.63 -17.84
N PRO A 34 -7.98 -2.52 -17.37
CA PRO A 34 -6.81 -1.96 -18.02
C PRO A 34 -5.66 -2.96 -18.04
N SER A 35 -4.89 -2.98 -19.13
CA SER A 35 -3.69 -3.80 -19.23
C SER A 35 -2.59 -3.29 -18.30
N GLU A 36 -1.62 -4.16 -17.94
CA GLU A 36 -0.44 -3.78 -17.16
C GLU A 36 0.32 -2.63 -17.82
N ALA A 37 0.50 -2.68 -19.14
CA ALA A 37 1.20 -1.64 -19.89
C ALA A 37 0.48 -0.29 -19.86
N GLU A 38 -0.85 -0.29 -19.85
CA GLU A 38 -1.64 0.94 -19.75
C GLU A 38 -1.52 1.55 -18.36
N VAL A 39 -1.62 0.73 -17.30
CA VAL A 39 -1.42 1.19 -15.92
C VAL A 39 0.01 1.70 -15.72
N ALA A 40 1.01 1.00 -16.24
CA ALA A 40 2.41 1.43 -16.15
C ALA A 40 2.63 2.77 -16.87
N THR A 41 1.98 2.98 -18.01
CA THR A 41 2.03 4.27 -18.72
C THR A 41 1.37 5.37 -17.89
N LEU A 42 0.19 5.12 -17.33
CA LEU A 42 -0.56 6.07 -16.52
C LEU A 42 0.22 6.46 -15.25
N CYS A 43 0.86 5.49 -14.60
CA CYS A 43 1.67 5.69 -13.40
C CYS A 43 3.05 6.28 -13.68
N SER A 44 3.50 6.31 -14.93
CA SER A 44 4.81 6.86 -15.31
C SER A 44 4.92 8.36 -15.00
N PRO A 45 5.94 8.82 -14.26
CA PRO A 45 6.15 10.25 -14.02
C PRO A 45 6.46 11.04 -15.30
N ALA A 46 7.06 10.38 -16.31
CA ALA A 46 7.50 11.01 -17.55
C ALA A 46 6.42 11.06 -18.63
N PHE A 47 5.55 10.04 -18.71
CA PHE A 47 4.61 9.87 -19.81
C PHE A 47 3.15 9.87 -19.36
N GLY A 48 2.87 9.76 -18.07
CA GLY A 48 1.55 9.70 -17.50
C GLY A 48 1.32 10.75 -16.41
N ILE A 49 0.45 10.41 -15.47
CA ILE A 49 0.13 11.26 -14.32
C ILE A 49 1.21 11.14 -13.25
N GLY A 50 1.91 10.00 -13.20
CA GLY A 50 2.90 9.65 -12.19
C GLY A 50 2.26 9.28 -10.87
N ALA A 51 2.40 8.03 -10.44
CA ALA A 51 1.90 7.53 -9.15
C ALA A 51 2.58 6.20 -8.80
N ASP A 52 2.52 5.84 -7.52
CA ASP A 52 3.04 4.56 -7.02
C ASP A 52 2.08 3.40 -7.29
N GLY A 53 0.85 3.71 -7.69
CA GLY A 53 -0.12 2.70 -8.07
C GLY A 53 -1.42 3.25 -8.65
N PHE A 54 -2.22 2.35 -9.15
CA PHE A 54 -3.53 2.61 -9.72
C PHE A 54 -4.61 1.89 -8.93
N ILE A 55 -5.70 2.57 -8.64
CA ILE A 55 -6.87 2.04 -7.94
C ILE A 55 -8.10 2.23 -8.79
N ARG A 56 -8.81 1.15 -9.09
CA ARG A 56 -10.11 1.19 -9.75
C ARG A 56 -11.20 0.82 -8.75
N ALA A 57 -12.20 1.71 -8.61
CA ALA A 57 -13.34 1.50 -7.75
C ALA A 57 -14.46 0.79 -8.54
N VAL A 58 -14.74 -0.45 -8.17
CA VAL A 58 -15.74 -1.31 -8.81
C VAL A 58 -16.80 -1.69 -7.78
N GLU A 59 -18.07 -1.75 -8.18
CA GLU A 59 -19.15 -2.28 -7.33
C GLU A 59 -19.49 -3.70 -7.80
N CYS A 60 -19.34 -4.67 -6.91
CA CYS A 60 -19.67 -6.07 -7.16
C CYS A 60 -20.63 -6.56 -6.08
N ASP A 61 -21.79 -7.09 -6.48
CA ASP A 61 -22.80 -7.69 -5.57
C ASP A 61 -23.17 -6.79 -4.38
N GLY A 62 -23.25 -5.47 -4.60
CA GLY A 62 -23.57 -4.48 -3.57
C GLY A 62 -22.42 -4.15 -2.61
N MET A 63 -21.21 -4.60 -2.89
CA MET A 63 -19.99 -4.28 -2.16
C MET A 63 -18.99 -3.59 -3.07
N TRP A 64 -18.29 -2.59 -2.55
CA TRP A 64 -17.20 -1.94 -3.25
C TRP A 64 -15.95 -2.81 -3.24
N PHE A 65 -15.36 -3.03 -4.42
CA PHE A 65 -14.12 -3.75 -4.64
C PHE A 65 -13.01 -2.78 -5.04
N MET A 66 -11.92 -2.81 -4.29
CA MET A 66 -10.70 -2.07 -4.60
C MET A 66 -9.82 -2.90 -5.54
N ASP A 67 -9.88 -2.65 -6.85
CA ASP A 67 -8.93 -3.20 -7.82
C ASP A 67 -7.64 -2.39 -7.78
N TYR A 68 -6.70 -2.82 -6.91
CA TYR A 68 -5.41 -2.17 -6.75
C TYR A 68 -4.34 -2.81 -7.63
N ARG A 69 -3.53 -1.97 -8.26
CA ARG A 69 -2.37 -2.36 -9.07
C ARG A 69 -1.18 -1.50 -8.75
N ASN A 70 0.00 -2.11 -8.73
CA ASN A 70 1.29 -1.42 -8.61
C ASN A 70 1.55 -0.51 -9.81
N ALA A 71 2.56 0.35 -9.72
CA ALA A 71 2.93 1.26 -10.81
C ALA A 71 3.33 0.56 -12.11
N ASP A 72 3.80 -0.68 -12.05
CA ASP A 72 4.13 -1.53 -13.21
C ASP A 72 2.90 -2.21 -13.84
N GLY A 73 1.72 -2.02 -13.24
CA GLY A 73 0.45 -2.63 -13.68
C GLY A 73 0.14 -3.99 -13.07
N SER A 74 1.06 -4.60 -12.35
CA SER A 74 0.85 -5.88 -11.68
C SER A 74 -0.27 -5.78 -10.64
N LYS A 75 -1.13 -6.81 -10.60
CA LYS A 75 -2.23 -6.87 -9.62
C LYS A 75 -1.66 -7.17 -8.23
N ALA A 76 -1.97 -6.33 -7.26
CA ALA A 76 -1.58 -6.52 -5.88
C ALA A 76 -2.78 -6.90 -5.00
N GLU A 77 -2.52 -7.61 -3.92
CA GLU A 77 -3.57 -8.12 -3.05
C GLU A 77 -4.24 -7.01 -2.24
N MET A 78 -3.44 -6.17 -1.58
CA MET A 78 -3.91 -5.13 -0.67
C MET A 78 -2.83 -4.07 -0.42
N CYS A 79 -3.27 -2.83 -0.14
CA CYS A 79 -2.42 -1.73 0.30
C CYS A 79 -3.16 -0.92 1.36
N GLY A 80 -2.63 -0.84 2.59
CA GLY A 80 -3.25 -0.10 3.69
C GLY A 80 -3.38 1.40 3.42
N ASN A 81 -2.40 2.00 2.72
CA ASN A 81 -2.49 3.39 2.28
C ASN A 81 -3.56 3.54 1.19
N GLY A 82 -3.58 2.60 0.24
CA GLY A 82 -4.51 2.60 -0.88
C GLY A 82 -5.97 2.47 -0.44
N VAL A 83 -6.28 1.60 0.52
CA VAL A 83 -7.68 1.43 0.96
C VAL A 83 -8.22 2.66 1.68
N ARG A 84 -7.37 3.42 2.38
CA ARG A 84 -7.78 4.72 2.97
C ARG A 84 -8.11 5.74 1.88
N VAL A 85 -7.25 5.85 0.87
CA VAL A 85 -7.48 6.72 -0.30
C VAL A 85 -8.72 6.28 -1.06
N PHE A 86 -8.93 4.98 -1.23
CA PHE A 86 -10.11 4.42 -1.88
C PHE A 86 -11.41 4.83 -1.18
N VAL A 87 -11.50 4.67 0.14
CA VAL A 87 -12.68 5.05 0.91
C VAL A 87 -12.89 6.56 0.93
N ASP A 88 -11.81 7.36 1.02
CA ASP A 88 -11.88 8.80 0.91
C ASP A 88 -12.45 9.23 -0.46
N HIS A 89 -12.00 8.58 -1.53
CA HIS A 89 -12.52 8.81 -2.87
C HIS A 89 -14.03 8.49 -2.98
N LEU A 90 -14.47 7.34 -2.46
CA LEU A 90 -15.90 6.98 -2.47
C LEU A 90 -16.77 8.01 -1.72
N ARG A 91 -16.29 8.50 -0.58
CA ARG A 91 -16.98 9.53 0.20
C ARG A 91 -17.07 10.87 -0.56
N ARG A 92 -15.93 11.33 -1.10
CA ARG A 92 -15.86 12.62 -1.82
C ARG A 92 -16.66 12.65 -3.10
N GLU A 93 -16.74 11.53 -3.79
CA GLU A 93 -17.57 11.39 -5.00
C GLU A 93 -19.06 11.14 -4.68
N GLY A 94 -19.43 11.05 -3.41
CA GLY A 94 -20.81 10.80 -2.97
C GLY A 94 -21.32 9.40 -3.33
N LEU A 95 -20.41 8.45 -3.53
CA LEU A 95 -20.73 7.07 -3.87
C LEU A 95 -21.15 6.25 -2.65
N VAL A 96 -20.75 6.70 -1.46
CA VAL A 96 -21.14 6.13 -0.17
C VAL A 96 -21.46 7.25 0.82
N ASP A 97 -22.50 7.05 1.63
CA ASP A 97 -22.76 7.88 2.81
C ASP A 97 -22.08 7.21 4.02
N LEU A 98 -20.90 7.69 4.38
CA LEU A 98 -20.06 7.13 5.43
C LEU A 98 -19.60 8.23 6.39
N PRO A 99 -20.38 8.56 7.41
CA PRO A 99 -20.00 9.56 8.42
C PRO A 99 -18.85 9.05 9.31
N VAL A 100 -18.20 9.99 10.02
CA VAL A 100 -17.16 9.67 11.01
C VAL A 100 -17.71 8.68 12.04
N GLY A 101 -16.94 7.64 12.33
CA GLY A 101 -17.30 6.56 13.25
C GLY A 101 -18.11 5.41 12.63
N ALA A 102 -18.71 5.60 11.45
CA ALA A 102 -19.36 4.50 10.72
C ALA A 102 -18.31 3.60 10.03
N THR A 103 -18.70 2.41 9.65
CA THR A 103 -17.78 1.44 9.01
C THR A 103 -18.23 1.06 7.61
N LEU A 104 -17.26 0.85 6.72
CA LEU A 104 -17.47 0.31 5.39
C LEU A 104 -16.60 -0.93 5.21
N ASP A 105 -17.22 -2.03 4.80
CA ASP A 105 -16.51 -3.23 4.37
C ASP A 105 -16.15 -3.08 2.89
N VAL A 106 -14.87 -3.22 2.58
CA VAL A 106 -14.28 -3.10 1.23
C VAL A 106 -13.70 -4.44 0.82
N ALA A 107 -14.16 -4.97 -0.30
CA ALA A 107 -13.58 -6.16 -0.89
C ALA A 107 -12.23 -5.81 -1.54
N THR A 108 -11.22 -6.64 -1.31
CA THR A 108 -9.89 -6.56 -1.94
C THR A 108 -9.45 -7.96 -2.36
N ARG A 109 -8.37 -8.09 -3.12
CA ARG A 109 -7.77 -9.40 -3.40
C ARG A 109 -7.19 -10.05 -2.14
N GLY A 110 -6.78 -9.26 -1.15
CA GLY A 110 -6.36 -9.72 0.19
C GLY A 110 -7.51 -9.88 1.19
N GLY A 111 -8.76 -10.13 0.71
CA GLY A 111 -9.95 -10.30 1.52
C GLY A 111 -10.66 -8.99 1.87
N ILE A 112 -11.70 -9.09 2.68
CA ILE A 112 -12.49 -7.93 3.10
C ILE A 112 -11.71 -7.13 4.16
N LYS A 113 -11.67 -5.80 3.98
CA LYS A 113 -11.10 -4.86 4.95
C LYS A 113 -12.17 -3.92 5.45
N ARG A 114 -12.23 -3.75 6.76
CA ARG A 114 -13.16 -2.82 7.41
C ARG A 114 -12.49 -1.48 7.63
N VAL A 115 -13.10 -0.42 7.10
CA VAL A 115 -12.54 0.93 7.16
C VAL A 115 -13.50 1.85 7.89
N THR A 116 -12.96 2.65 8.81
CA THR A 116 -13.72 3.60 9.64
C THR A 116 -13.08 5.00 9.51
N PRO A 117 -13.80 6.02 9.03
CA PRO A 117 -13.36 7.40 9.16
C PRO A 117 -13.29 7.79 10.64
N GLU A 118 -12.16 8.32 11.11
CA GLU A 118 -11.99 8.73 12.52
C GLU A 118 -12.09 10.24 12.70
N ALA A 119 -11.65 11.00 11.70
CA ALA A 119 -11.77 12.45 11.70
C ALA A 119 -11.74 12.97 10.27
N ASP A 120 -12.47 14.06 10.04
CA ASP A 120 -12.34 14.90 8.88
C ASP A 120 -11.58 16.15 9.31
N ASP A 121 -10.36 16.30 8.81
CA ASP A 121 -9.51 17.47 9.12
C ASP A 121 -9.38 18.31 7.85
N GLU A 122 -9.89 19.54 7.90
CA GLU A 122 -9.93 20.45 6.74
C GLU A 122 -8.50 20.84 6.28
N GLY A 123 -7.49 20.72 7.14
CA GLY A 123 -6.10 21.10 6.84
C GLY A 123 -5.16 19.93 6.56
N ALA A 124 -5.36 18.80 7.24
CA ALA A 124 -4.45 17.63 7.20
C ALA A 124 -5.03 16.44 6.43
N GLY A 125 -6.27 16.54 5.95
CA GLY A 125 -7.01 15.46 5.29
C GLY A 125 -7.71 14.52 6.29
N ALA A 126 -8.53 13.63 5.76
CA ALA A 126 -9.29 12.70 6.58
C ALA A 126 -8.40 11.58 7.15
N ARG A 127 -8.68 11.17 8.39
CA ARG A 127 -8.03 10.03 9.04
C ARG A 127 -8.94 8.82 9.00
N TYR A 128 -8.35 7.66 8.73
CA TYR A 128 -9.06 6.40 8.61
C TYR A 128 -8.36 5.32 9.41
N ARG A 129 -9.13 4.54 10.16
CA ARG A 129 -8.70 3.28 10.74
C ARG A 129 -9.08 2.14 9.80
N VAL A 130 -8.14 1.22 9.61
CA VAL A 130 -8.34 0.02 8.79
C VAL A 130 -8.13 -1.21 9.65
N ASP A 131 -9.11 -2.10 9.69
CA ASP A 131 -8.93 -3.43 10.25
C ASP A 131 -8.24 -4.30 9.18
N MET A 132 -6.95 -4.53 9.37
CA MET A 132 -6.14 -5.34 8.47
C MET A 132 -6.32 -6.85 8.68
N GLY A 133 -7.02 -7.24 9.76
CA GLY A 133 -7.11 -8.61 10.22
C GLY A 133 -5.97 -8.99 11.17
N ALA A 134 -5.90 -10.27 11.51
CA ALA A 134 -4.86 -10.78 12.39
C ALA A 134 -3.53 -10.92 11.63
N ALA A 135 -2.44 -10.47 12.23
CA ALA A 135 -1.11 -10.78 11.76
C ALA A 135 -0.83 -12.27 11.94
N ALA A 136 -0.35 -12.92 10.91
CA ALA A 136 0.21 -14.24 11.01
C ALA A 136 1.73 -14.12 11.22
N SER A 137 2.23 -14.68 12.32
CA SER A 137 3.66 -14.85 12.53
C SER A 137 3.90 -16.36 12.61
N PRO A 138 4.34 -17.00 11.54
CA PRO A 138 4.76 -18.39 11.61
C PRO A 138 5.97 -18.45 12.51
N ALA A 139 5.86 -19.14 13.64
CA ALA A 139 6.88 -19.29 14.68
C ALA A 139 7.90 -18.13 14.76
N ARG A 140 8.16 -17.57 15.91
CA ARG A 140 9.10 -16.43 16.11
C ARG A 140 10.53 -16.79 15.61
N GLU A 141 10.68 -17.01 14.32
CA GLU A 141 11.98 -17.20 13.71
C GLU A 141 12.62 -15.83 13.56
N THR A 142 13.71 -15.64 14.27
CA THR A 142 14.52 -14.43 14.13
C THR A 142 15.25 -14.51 12.79
N ILE A 143 15.09 -13.48 11.98
CA ILE A 143 15.79 -13.33 10.70
C ILE A 143 16.97 -12.40 10.94
N GLU A 144 18.18 -12.81 10.54
CA GLU A 144 19.30 -11.88 10.49
C GLU A 144 19.11 -10.91 9.32
N VAL A 145 19.18 -9.62 9.62
CA VAL A 145 19.04 -8.54 8.63
C VAL A 145 20.32 -7.74 8.58
N ARG A 146 20.88 -7.59 7.39
CA ARG A 146 22.04 -6.75 7.13
C ARG A 146 21.61 -5.59 6.24
N ILE A 147 21.77 -4.37 6.72
CA ILE A 147 21.39 -3.14 5.99
C ILE A 147 22.69 -2.45 5.58
N PRO A 148 22.86 -2.12 4.29
CA PRO A 148 24.03 -1.39 3.84
C PRO A 148 24.21 -0.06 4.59
N GLY A 149 25.41 0.17 5.11
CA GLY A 149 25.72 1.33 5.93
C GLY A 149 25.53 1.13 7.44
N ILE A 150 24.99 -0.03 7.87
CA ILE A 150 24.94 -0.45 9.27
C ILE A 150 25.88 -1.63 9.43
N GLU A 151 26.92 -1.49 10.30
CA GLU A 151 27.90 -2.56 10.53
C GLU A 151 27.31 -3.75 11.30
N GLN A 152 26.33 -3.44 12.16
CA GLN A 152 25.70 -4.45 13.02
C GLN A 152 24.72 -5.30 12.25
N VAL A 153 24.72 -6.61 12.50
CA VAL A 153 23.65 -7.52 12.10
C VAL A 153 22.46 -7.33 13.02
N LEU A 154 21.30 -7.05 12.47
CA LEU A 154 20.09 -6.78 13.21
C LEU A 154 19.20 -8.03 13.26
N GLY A 155 18.48 -8.21 14.35
CA GLY A 155 17.44 -9.23 14.47
C GLY A 155 16.12 -8.72 13.95
N GLY A 156 15.51 -9.44 13.01
CA GLY A 156 14.17 -9.13 12.50
C GLY A 156 13.17 -10.23 12.87
N ILE A 157 11.90 -9.88 12.87
CA ILE A 157 10.77 -10.81 13.04
C ILE A 157 9.97 -10.82 11.73
N TRP A 158 9.67 -12.03 11.26
CA TRP A 158 8.80 -12.16 10.10
C TRP A 158 7.33 -12.02 10.51
N VAL A 159 6.61 -11.16 9.78
CA VAL A 159 5.17 -10.92 9.97
C VAL A 159 4.48 -10.96 8.61
N ASP A 160 3.42 -11.75 8.49
CA ASP A 160 2.57 -11.81 7.30
C ASP A 160 1.25 -11.05 7.55
N MET A 161 0.95 -10.07 6.68
CA MET A 161 -0.18 -9.14 6.84
C MET A 161 -0.99 -8.83 5.55
N PRO A 162 -1.43 -9.64 4.77
CA PRO A 162 -1.15 -10.87 4.04
C PRO A 162 0.07 -10.79 3.09
N ASN A 163 0.74 -9.67 3.00
CA ASN A 163 2.04 -9.59 2.34
C ASN A 163 3.17 -9.73 3.37
N PRO A 164 4.32 -10.31 3.00
CA PRO A 164 5.39 -10.60 3.93
C PRO A 164 6.14 -9.34 4.34
N HIS A 165 6.38 -9.20 5.64
CA HIS A 165 7.18 -8.14 6.25
C HIS A 165 8.30 -8.73 7.11
N THR A 166 9.45 -8.05 7.15
CA THR A 166 10.49 -8.25 8.16
C THR A 166 10.54 -7.00 9.00
N VAL A 167 10.16 -7.11 10.26
CA VAL A 167 10.13 -5.99 11.21
C VAL A 167 11.40 -6.05 12.04
N VAL A 168 12.18 -4.97 12.03
CA VAL A 168 13.41 -4.79 12.81
C VAL A 168 13.20 -3.64 13.77
N GLU A 169 13.31 -3.91 15.06
CA GLU A 169 13.27 -2.89 16.09
C GLU A 169 14.68 -2.31 16.32
N LEU A 170 14.78 -1.00 16.24
CA LEU A 170 15.99 -0.24 16.49
C LEU A 170 15.96 0.35 17.90
N ALA A 171 17.14 0.63 18.44
CA ALA A 171 17.27 1.05 19.83
C ALA A 171 16.63 2.44 20.13
N ASP A 172 16.64 3.34 19.17
CA ASP A 172 16.18 4.71 19.34
C ASP A 172 15.89 5.41 18.00
N GLU A 173 15.26 6.60 18.08
CA GLU A 173 14.95 7.41 16.90
C GLU A 173 16.21 7.93 16.17
N GLU A 174 17.32 8.12 16.85
CA GLU A 174 18.57 8.57 16.21
C GLU A 174 19.10 7.49 15.28
N SER A 175 19.08 6.25 15.75
CA SER A 175 19.39 5.06 14.94
C SER A 175 18.49 4.94 13.73
N LEU A 176 17.15 5.17 13.89
CA LEU A 176 16.21 5.14 12.79
C LEU A 176 16.47 6.25 11.76
N ARG A 177 16.76 7.46 12.21
CA ARG A 177 17.06 8.60 11.34
C ARG A 177 18.41 8.48 10.62
N GLY A 178 19.34 7.71 11.23
CA GLY A 178 20.65 7.42 10.64
C GLY A 178 20.62 6.41 9.50
N VAL A 179 19.53 5.67 9.36
CA VAL A 179 19.39 4.70 8.27
C VAL A 179 19.02 5.42 6.99
N PHE A 180 19.94 5.45 6.03
CA PHE A 180 19.65 5.93 4.69
C PHE A 180 19.06 4.79 3.86
N LEU A 181 17.75 4.84 3.64
CA LEU A 181 17.07 3.99 2.67
C LEU A 181 16.83 4.81 1.40
N PRO A 182 17.29 4.33 0.23
CA PRO A 182 17.03 5.05 -1.01
C PRO A 182 15.52 5.09 -1.30
N THR A 183 15.05 6.25 -1.72
CA THR A 183 13.65 6.50 -2.11
C THR A 183 13.32 6.03 -3.53
N VAL A 184 14.05 5.05 -4.04
CA VAL A 184 13.89 4.48 -5.38
C VAL A 184 13.41 3.03 -5.29
N ASP A 185 12.83 2.56 -6.38
CA ASP A 185 12.47 1.15 -6.49
C ASP A 185 13.67 0.24 -6.17
N VAL A 186 13.50 -0.65 -5.20
CA VAL A 186 14.56 -1.58 -4.74
C VAL A 186 15.12 -2.41 -5.91
N SER A 187 14.32 -2.68 -6.94
CA SER A 187 14.77 -3.38 -8.14
C SER A 187 15.88 -2.63 -8.91
N GLN A 188 15.91 -1.30 -8.79
CA GLN A 188 16.88 -0.42 -9.44
C GLN A 188 18.15 -0.22 -8.60
N ILE A 189 18.16 -0.68 -7.35
CA ILE A 189 19.33 -0.59 -6.47
C ILE A 189 20.25 -1.78 -6.76
N PRO A 190 21.57 -1.57 -6.95
CA PRO A 190 22.52 -2.66 -7.06
C PRO A 190 22.41 -3.64 -5.88
N GLN A 191 22.52 -4.94 -6.15
CA GLN A 191 22.31 -5.97 -5.13
C GLN A 191 23.19 -5.78 -3.87
N ALA A 192 24.40 -5.30 -4.03
CA ALA A 192 25.33 -5.00 -2.92
C ALA A 192 24.85 -3.83 -2.02
N GLN A 193 23.88 -3.05 -2.48
CA GLN A 193 23.28 -1.92 -1.75
C GLN A 193 21.86 -2.22 -1.26
N ARG A 194 21.40 -3.47 -1.39
CA ARG A 194 20.09 -3.91 -0.87
C ARG A 194 20.26 -4.55 0.49
N PRO A 195 19.25 -4.46 1.37
CA PRO A 195 19.17 -5.30 2.56
C PRO A 195 19.28 -6.79 2.20
N SER A 196 19.95 -7.55 3.03
CA SER A 196 20.02 -9.01 2.91
C SER A 196 19.49 -9.69 4.18
N TYR A 197 18.97 -10.90 4.01
CA TYR A 197 18.23 -11.62 5.03
C TYR A 197 18.75 -13.05 5.13
N ASP A 198 18.84 -13.59 6.35
CA ASP A 198 19.19 -14.99 6.60
C ASP A 198 18.28 -15.57 7.71
N PRO A 199 17.40 -16.54 7.39
CA PRO A 199 17.15 -17.10 6.07
C PRO A 199 16.51 -16.10 5.11
N ALA A 200 16.80 -16.23 3.80
CA ALA A 200 16.19 -15.38 2.78
C ALA A 200 14.71 -15.70 2.61
N PRO A 201 13.82 -14.70 2.69
CA PRO A 201 12.38 -14.90 2.48
C PRO A 201 12.09 -15.37 1.05
N GLN A 202 11.42 -16.52 0.88
CA GLN A 202 11.15 -17.12 -0.44
C GLN A 202 10.27 -16.26 -1.35
N ALA A 203 9.32 -15.52 -0.76
CA ALA A 203 8.38 -14.64 -1.48
C ALA A 203 8.84 -13.16 -1.48
N GLY A 204 10.08 -12.88 -1.06
CA GLY A 204 10.52 -11.52 -0.75
C GLY A 204 9.95 -11.02 0.58
N THR A 205 10.24 -9.77 0.92
CA THR A 205 9.73 -9.13 2.14
C THR A 205 9.77 -7.62 2.01
N ASN A 206 8.85 -6.95 2.69
CA ASN A 206 8.95 -5.53 2.99
C ASN A 206 9.77 -5.37 4.28
N LEU A 207 10.76 -4.49 4.28
CA LEU A 207 11.55 -4.18 5.47
C LEU A 207 10.90 -3.01 6.21
N GLU A 208 10.54 -3.25 7.47
CA GLU A 208 10.01 -2.24 8.37
C GLU A 208 11.02 -1.99 9.49
N LEU A 209 11.47 -0.76 9.62
CA LEU A 209 12.32 -0.32 10.73
C LEU A 209 11.46 0.44 11.72
N VAL A 210 11.42 0.00 12.95
CA VAL A 210 10.56 0.56 13.98
C VAL A 210 11.38 0.91 15.24
N VAL A 211 10.85 1.84 16.03
CA VAL A 211 11.33 2.19 17.35
C VAL A 211 10.14 2.15 18.30
N ASP A 212 10.30 1.51 19.44
CA ASP A 212 9.28 1.57 20.48
C ASP A 212 9.38 2.92 21.24
N LEU A 213 8.32 3.72 21.12
CA LEU A 213 8.20 5.01 21.79
C LEU A 213 7.43 4.92 23.13
N THR A 214 7.08 3.71 23.56
CA THR A 214 6.26 3.51 24.77
C THR A 214 7.07 3.50 26.06
N GLU A 215 8.38 3.52 26.00
CA GLU A 215 9.22 3.66 27.19
C GLU A 215 9.46 5.12 27.56
N PRO A 216 9.47 5.43 28.87
CA PRO A 216 9.58 6.80 29.40
C PRO A 216 10.97 7.39 29.29
#